data_954f19cf4dcf2b3be5b9c7b30abf2122
#
_entry.id   954f19cf4dcf2b3be5b9c7b30abf2122
#
_cell.length_a   1.000
_cell.length_b   1.000
_cell.length_c   1.000
_cell.angle_alpha   90.00
_cell.angle_beta   90.00
_cell.angle_gamma   90.00
#
_symmetry.space_group_name_H-M   'P 1'
#
loop_
_entity.id
_entity.type
_entity.pdbx_description
1 polymer ?
#
loop_
_entity_poly.entity_id
_entity_poly.type
_entity_poly.pdbx_seq_one_letter_code
_entity_poly.pdbx_strand_id
1 'polypeptide(L)'
;NMITFRGAGKKPEILTMEEAYGVRSVAIPVYPMYRGIARLVGMTIFSQCKDFDEQIRTMEEQWNAFDFFFIHYKYTDSSGEDGNFEEKVKHLETIDRFVPEITKLHPDVFVVTGDHSTPAVLKGHSWHPVPVLLAATTCMPDTAKSFGERECLRGGIGQIESRYILPLALAHAGRLDKFGA
;
A
#
# COMPACT_ATOMS: atom_id res chain seq x y z
N ASN A 1 -12.83 31.70 -16.63
CA ASN A 1 -12.24 30.43 -16.16
C ASN A 1 -11.44 30.73 -14.90
N MET A 2 -11.79 30.12 -13.78
CA MET A 2 -11.09 30.27 -12.49
C MET A 2 -10.26 29.02 -12.23
N ILE A 3 -8.98 29.20 -11.92
CA ILE A 3 -8.09 28.10 -11.51
C ILE A 3 -7.91 28.21 -10.00
N THR A 4 -8.25 27.16 -9.28
CA THR A 4 -8.02 27.07 -7.84
C THR A 4 -6.81 26.18 -7.59
N PHE A 5 -5.75 26.71 -6.98
CA PHE A 5 -4.61 25.94 -6.51
C PHE A 5 -4.90 25.42 -5.10
N ARG A 6 -4.75 24.11 -4.91
CA ARG A 6 -4.84 23.47 -3.60
C ARG A 6 -3.51 22.79 -3.25
N GLY A 7 -3.18 22.73 -1.97
CA GLY A 7 -2.00 22.01 -1.50
C GLY A 7 -0.66 22.70 -1.82
N ALA A 8 -0.66 24.02 -2.07
CA ALA A 8 0.58 24.77 -2.18
C ALA A 8 1.22 24.92 -0.79
N GLY A 9 2.49 24.56 -0.66
CA GLY A 9 3.22 24.66 0.59
C GLY A 9 4.74 24.58 0.39
N LYS A 10 5.50 24.90 1.42
CA LYS A 10 6.95 24.69 1.42
C LYS A 10 7.21 23.18 1.40
N LYS A 11 8.21 22.74 0.59
CA LYS A 11 8.65 21.34 0.62
C LYS A 11 9.07 20.97 2.05
N PRO A 12 8.49 19.92 2.66
CA PRO A 12 8.90 19.48 3.99
C PRO A 12 10.32 18.91 3.95
N GLU A 13 11.05 19.10 5.04
CA GLU A 13 12.35 18.45 5.28
C GLU A 13 12.07 17.10 5.93
N ILE A 14 12.08 16.04 5.13
CA ILE A 14 11.88 14.65 5.57
C ILE A 14 13.01 13.79 5.03
N LEU A 15 13.37 12.77 5.78
CA LEU A 15 14.35 11.77 5.35
C LEU A 15 13.81 10.97 4.16
N THR A 16 14.69 10.57 3.28
CA THR A 16 14.37 9.60 2.23
C THR A 16 14.18 8.20 2.83
N MET A 17 13.57 7.29 2.06
CA MET A 17 13.42 5.88 2.47
C MET A 17 14.77 5.21 2.73
N GLU A 18 15.80 5.56 1.96
CA GLU A 18 17.15 5.05 2.15
C GLU A 18 17.79 5.59 3.43
N GLU A 19 17.68 6.91 3.69
CA GLU A 19 18.22 7.53 4.90
C GLU A 19 17.50 7.07 6.18
N ALA A 20 16.18 6.86 6.12
CA ALA A 20 15.38 6.49 7.28
C ALA A 20 15.39 4.99 7.58
N TYR A 21 15.47 4.16 6.56
CA TYR A 21 15.21 2.71 6.66
C TYR A 21 16.25 1.83 5.96
N GLY A 22 17.24 2.40 5.27
CA GLY A 22 18.28 1.65 4.58
C GLY A 22 17.78 0.77 3.43
N VAL A 23 16.65 1.14 2.78
CA VAL A 23 16.04 0.35 1.70
C VAL A 23 16.07 1.09 0.37
N ARG A 24 16.47 0.37 -0.68
CA ARG A 24 16.29 0.83 -2.07
C ARG A 24 14.81 0.69 -2.41
N SER A 25 14.13 1.79 -2.57
CA SER A 25 12.68 1.80 -2.69
C SER A 25 12.20 2.26 -4.06
N VAL A 26 11.13 1.63 -4.54
CA VAL A 26 10.47 1.95 -5.81
C VAL A 26 8.97 2.11 -5.61
N ALA A 27 8.38 3.10 -6.28
CA ALA A 27 6.95 3.29 -6.37
C ALA A 27 6.46 3.09 -7.81
N ILE A 28 5.37 2.35 -7.95
CA ILE A 28 4.70 2.08 -9.24
C ILE A 28 3.25 2.58 -9.14
N PRO A 29 3.02 3.89 -8.94
CA PRO A 29 1.68 4.46 -8.78
C PRO A 29 1.11 4.94 -10.10
N VAL A 30 -0.17 4.70 -10.34
CA VAL A 30 -0.91 5.30 -11.45
C VAL A 30 -1.26 6.77 -11.15
N TYR A 31 -1.66 7.07 -9.91
CA TYR A 31 -2.19 8.37 -9.54
C TYR A 31 -1.11 9.41 -9.26
N PRO A 32 -1.20 10.65 -9.84
CA PRO A 32 -0.13 11.65 -9.76
C PRO A 32 0.26 12.11 -8.36
N MET A 33 -0.69 12.17 -7.42
CA MET A 33 -0.42 12.58 -6.03
C MET A 33 0.59 11.63 -5.36
N TYR A 34 0.40 10.30 -5.50
CA TYR A 34 1.32 9.32 -4.92
C TYR A 34 2.71 9.34 -5.58
N ARG A 35 2.78 9.73 -6.87
CA ARG A 35 4.08 10.01 -7.52
C ARG A 35 4.81 11.16 -6.84
N GLY A 36 4.06 12.21 -6.49
CA GLY A 36 4.60 13.37 -5.77
C GLY A 36 5.13 12.98 -4.39
N ILE A 37 4.34 12.25 -3.60
CA ILE A 37 4.72 11.78 -2.26
C ILE A 37 5.94 10.84 -2.35
N ALA A 38 5.93 9.88 -3.25
CA ALA A 38 7.05 8.97 -3.45
C ALA A 38 8.36 9.70 -3.78
N ARG A 39 8.30 10.76 -4.62
CA ARG A 39 9.47 11.62 -4.88
C ARG A 39 9.96 12.35 -3.64
N LEU A 40 9.06 12.83 -2.80
CA LEU A 40 9.44 13.53 -1.56
C LEU A 40 10.26 12.65 -0.63
N VAL A 41 9.94 11.37 -0.57
CA VAL A 41 10.67 10.37 0.25
C VAL A 41 11.77 9.63 -0.52
N GLY A 42 12.19 10.15 -1.66
CA GLY A 42 13.37 9.65 -2.41
C GLY A 42 13.17 8.33 -3.15
N MET A 43 11.93 7.86 -3.36
CA MET A 43 11.70 6.62 -4.10
C MET A 43 11.94 6.79 -5.60
N THR A 44 12.46 5.75 -6.24
CA THR A 44 12.43 5.61 -7.70
C THR A 44 10.99 5.45 -8.17
N ILE A 45 10.63 6.01 -9.33
CA ILE A 45 9.24 6.01 -9.79
C ILE A 45 9.14 5.45 -11.20
N PHE A 46 8.35 4.39 -11.37
CA PHE A 46 7.88 3.92 -12.65
C PHE A 46 6.44 4.37 -12.86
N SER A 47 6.23 5.35 -13.75
CA SER A 47 4.95 6.06 -13.89
C SER A 47 4.25 5.84 -15.23
N GLN A 48 4.75 4.95 -16.07
CA GLN A 48 4.21 4.71 -17.41
C GLN A 48 3.20 3.58 -17.49
N CYS A 49 2.91 2.91 -16.37
CA CYS A 49 1.94 1.82 -16.33
C CYS A 49 0.53 2.35 -16.59
N LYS A 50 -0.18 1.74 -17.52
CA LYS A 50 -1.54 2.10 -17.93
C LYS A 50 -2.59 1.43 -17.04
N ASP A 51 -2.28 0.23 -16.55
CA ASP A 51 -3.17 -0.60 -15.76
C ASP A 51 -2.39 -1.38 -14.67
N PHE A 52 -3.12 -2.18 -13.90
CA PHE A 52 -2.55 -2.94 -12.80
C PHE A 52 -1.65 -4.09 -13.29
N ASP A 53 -1.96 -4.68 -14.42
CA ASP A 53 -1.17 -5.74 -15.04
C ASP A 53 0.23 -5.20 -15.43
N GLU A 54 0.30 -4.00 -16.02
CA GLU A 54 1.59 -3.35 -16.30
C GLU A 54 2.36 -2.98 -15.02
N GLN A 55 1.66 -2.62 -13.92
CA GLN A 55 2.31 -2.38 -12.62
C GLN A 55 2.96 -3.65 -12.08
N ILE A 56 2.28 -4.79 -12.14
CA ILE A 56 2.80 -6.08 -11.67
C ILE A 56 3.98 -6.53 -12.53
N ARG A 57 3.86 -6.45 -13.86
CA ARG A 57 5.00 -6.77 -14.75
C ARG A 57 6.22 -5.88 -14.49
N THR A 58 6.01 -4.60 -14.30
CA THR A 58 7.10 -3.67 -13.94
C THR A 58 7.73 -4.06 -12.61
N MET A 59 6.95 -4.46 -11.63
CA MET A 59 7.46 -4.97 -10.36
C MET A 59 8.31 -6.23 -10.57
N GLU A 60 7.86 -7.20 -11.35
CA GLU A 60 8.59 -8.43 -11.67
C GLU A 60 9.94 -8.13 -12.34
N GLU A 61 9.94 -7.26 -13.35
CA GLU A 61 11.15 -6.85 -14.07
C GLU A 61 12.18 -6.18 -13.16
N GLN A 62 11.72 -5.46 -12.14
CA GLN A 62 12.55 -4.69 -11.22
C GLN A 62 12.84 -5.42 -9.90
N TRP A 63 12.35 -6.65 -9.73
CA TRP A 63 12.35 -7.38 -8.45
C TRP A 63 13.71 -7.43 -7.77
N ASN A 64 14.77 -7.69 -8.51
CA ASN A 64 16.13 -7.80 -7.98
C ASN A 64 16.85 -6.45 -7.80
N ALA A 65 16.27 -5.36 -8.30
CA ALA A 65 16.89 -4.03 -8.25
C ALA A 65 16.54 -3.26 -6.97
N PHE A 66 15.42 -3.59 -6.34
CA PHE A 66 14.89 -2.85 -5.18
C PHE A 66 14.55 -3.77 -4.01
N ASP A 67 14.55 -3.18 -2.81
CA ASP A 67 14.25 -3.87 -1.55
C ASP A 67 12.81 -3.63 -1.09
N PHE A 68 12.20 -2.53 -1.52
CA PHE A 68 10.84 -2.13 -1.14
C PHE A 68 10.05 -1.66 -2.37
N PHE A 69 8.88 -2.24 -2.56
CA PHE A 69 7.94 -1.93 -3.64
C PHE A 69 6.66 -1.33 -3.08
N PHE A 70 6.31 -0.12 -3.52
CA PHE A 70 5.02 0.51 -3.24
C PHE A 70 4.16 0.51 -4.50
N ILE A 71 3.10 -0.29 -4.48
CA ILE A 71 2.13 -0.39 -5.56
C ILE A 71 0.82 0.20 -5.10
N HIS A 72 0.24 1.08 -5.89
CA HIS A 72 -0.99 1.77 -5.54
C HIS A 72 -2.08 1.51 -6.58
N TYR A 73 -3.26 1.11 -6.10
CA TYR A 73 -4.45 0.89 -6.91
C TYR A 73 -5.57 1.85 -6.49
N LYS A 74 -5.93 2.80 -7.37
CA LYS A 74 -6.85 3.91 -7.05
C LYS A 74 -8.33 3.56 -7.21
N TYR A 75 -8.68 2.62 -8.07
CA TYR A 75 -10.05 2.46 -8.54
C TYR A 75 -11.05 2.00 -7.46
N THR A 76 -10.59 1.32 -6.42
CA THR A 76 -11.43 0.95 -5.26
C THR A 76 -11.93 2.17 -4.50
N ASP A 77 -11.12 3.22 -4.42
CA ASP A 77 -11.49 4.49 -3.82
C ASP A 77 -12.46 5.25 -4.72
N SER A 78 -12.14 5.42 -5.99
CA SER A 78 -13.00 6.14 -6.95
C SER A 78 -14.41 5.54 -7.04
N SER A 79 -14.52 4.21 -7.14
CA SER A 79 -15.83 3.53 -7.14
C SER A 79 -16.59 3.68 -5.82
N GLY A 80 -15.86 3.78 -4.70
CA GLY A 80 -16.44 4.11 -3.39
C GLY A 80 -17.01 5.53 -3.34
N GLU A 81 -16.27 6.53 -3.83
CA GLU A 81 -16.73 7.93 -3.93
C GLU A 81 -17.95 8.07 -4.84
N ASP A 82 -18.01 7.32 -5.95
CA ASP A 82 -19.15 7.27 -6.85
C ASP A 82 -20.37 6.55 -6.25
N GLY A 83 -20.18 5.82 -5.15
CA GLY A 83 -21.22 5.00 -4.53
C GLY A 83 -21.52 3.72 -5.30
N ASN A 84 -20.63 3.30 -6.20
CA ASN A 84 -20.78 2.12 -7.02
C ASN A 84 -20.18 0.89 -6.32
N PHE A 85 -20.99 0.23 -5.48
CA PHE A 85 -20.57 -0.92 -4.71
C PHE A 85 -20.12 -2.10 -5.58
N GLU A 86 -20.88 -2.42 -6.64
CA GLU A 86 -20.58 -3.56 -7.50
C GLU A 86 -19.25 -3.35 -8.26
N GLU A 87 -18.99 -2.14 -8.73
CA GLU A 87 -17.73 -1.83 -9.40
C GLU A 87 -16.55 -1.88 -8.42
N LYS A 88 -16.77 -1.43 -7.18
CA LYS A 88 -15.76 -1.55 -6.11
C LYS A 88 -15.41 -3.03 -5.84
N VAL A 89 -16.41 -3.91 -5.79
CA VAL A 89 -16.18 -5.37 -5.65
C VAL A 89 -15.34 -5.90 -6.81
N LYS A 90 -15.67 -5.56 -8.05
CA LYS A 90 -14.88 -6.00 -9.24
C LYS A 90 -13.44 -5.53 -9.18
N HIS A 91 -13.19 -4.32 -8.68
CA HIS A 91 -11.83 -3.81 -8.50
C HIS A 91 -11.07 -4.60 -7.43
N LEU A 92 -11.71 -4.97 -6.32
CA LEU A 92 -11.11 -5.83 -5.30
C LEU A 92 -10.80 -7.22 -5.85
N GLU A 93 -11.72 -7.84 -6.57
CA GLU A 93 -11.52 -9.12 -7.26
C GLU A 93 -10.42 -9.05 -8.32
N THR A 94 -10.24 -7.89 -8.94
CA THR A 94 -9.13 -7.66 -9.88
C THR A 94 -7.79 -7.70 -9.18
N ILE A 95 -7.64 -7.01 -8.04
CA ILE A 95 -6.41 -7.05 -7.24
C ILE A 95 -6.14 -8.47 -6.74
N ASP A 96 -7.16 -9.15 -6.23
CA ASP A 96 -7.05 -10.50 -5.66
C ASP A 96 -6.47 -11.51 -6.66
N ARG A 97 -6.82 -11.40 -7.95
CA ARG A 97 -6.28 -12.26 -9.01
C ARG A 97 -4.76 -12.13 -9.20
N PHE A 98 -4.17 -10.99 -8.85
CA PHE A 98 -2.72 -10.77 -8.95
C PHE A 98 -1.93 -11.18 -7.69
N VAL A 99 -2.62 -11.45 -6.59
CA VAL A 99 -1.95 -11.89 -5.35
C VAL A 99 -1.08 -13.14 -5.56
N PRO A 100 -1.52 -14.19 -6.31
CA PRO A 100 -0.66 -15.34 -6.60
C PRO A 100 0.59 -14.98 -7.41
N GLU A 101 0.53 -14.01 -8.32
CA GLU A 101 1.67 -13.58 -9.13
C GLU A 101 2.71 -12.86 -8.26
N ILE A 102 2.25 -11.97 -7.38
CA ILE A 102 3.11 -11.29 -6.41
C ILE A 102 3.77 -12.29 -5.47
N THR A 103 3.01 -13.24 -4.94
CA THR A 103 3.53 -14.21 -3.96
C THR A 103 4.49 -15.22 -4.57
N LYS A 104 4.42 -15.51 -5.87
CA LYS A 104 5.42 -16.32 -6.60
C LYS A 104 6.82 -15.70 -6.62
N LEU A 105 6.94 -14.42 -6.42
CA LEU A 105 8.23 -13.73 -6.32
C LEU A 105 8.90 -13.94 -4.95
N HIS A 106 8.23 -14.63 -4.03
CA HIS A 106 8.70 -14.94 -2.67
C HIS A 106 9.17 -13.71 -1.89
N PRO A 107 8.33 -12.67 -1.74
CA PRO A 107 8.68 -11.54 -0.89
C PRO A 107 8.91 -12.02 0.56
N ASP A 108 9.93 -11.48 1.23
CA ASP A 108 10.14 -11.72 2.66
C ASP A 108 8.93 -11.27 3.48
N VAL A 109 8.33 -10.16 3.07
CA VAL A 109 7.10 -9.61 3.67
C VAL A 109 6.17 -9.11 2.58
N PHE A 110 4.91 -9.50 2.66
CA PHE A 110 3.84 -9.01 1.81
C PHE A 110 2.79 -8.28 2.66
N VAL A 111 2.48 -7.04 2.30
CA VAL A 111 1.49 -6.21 3.01
C VAL A 111 0.41 -5.75 2.04
N VAL A 112 -0.85 -5.89 2.45
CA VAL A 112 -2.00 -5.29 1.76
C VAL A 112 -2.75 -4.41 2.76
N THR A 113 -2.99 -3.15 2.39
CA THR A 113 -3.74 -2.21 3.22
C THR A 113 -4.33 -1.08 2.36
N GLY A 114 -5.09 -0.19 2.98
CA GLY A 114 -5.55 1.07 2.39
C GLY A 114 -4.99 2.28 3.16
N ASP A 115 -5.04 3.44 2.56
CA ASP A 115 -4.70 4.74 3.18
C ASP A 115 -5.89 5.30 3.98
N HIS A 116 -7.11 5.03 3.53
CA HIS A 116 -8.38 5.37 4.20
C HIS A 116 -9.52 4.47 3.74
N SER A 117 -10.61 4.47 4.48
CA SER A 117 -11.86 3.83 4.08
C SER A 117 -12.70 4.76 3.22
N THR A 118 -13.27 4.22 2.13
CA THR A 118 -14.22 4.92 1.25
C THR A 118 -15.44 4.02 1.00
N PRO A 119 -16.35 3.91 1.97
CA PRO A 119 -17.54 3.06 1.83
C PRO A 119 -18.46 3.59 0.72
N ALA A 120 -18.86 2.74 -0.21
CA ALA A 120 -19.74 3.11 -1.31
C ALA A 120 -21.09 3.69 -0.82
N VAL A 121 -21.60 3.20 0.31
CA VAL A 121 -22.84 3.71 0.92
C VAL A 121 -22.73 5.16 1.38
N LEU A 122 -21.53 5.61 1.76
CA LEU A 122 -21.28 6.98 2.22
C LEU A 122 -20.85 7.91 1.08
N LYS A 123 -20.46 7.38 -0.06
CA LYS A 123 -19.95 8.14 -1.21
C LYS A 123 -18.83 9.13 -0.84
N GLY A 124 -17.92 8.70 0.02
CA GLY A 124 -16.84 9.54 0.52
C GLY A 124 -16.02 8.84 1.58
N HIS A 125 -14.94 9.51 1.98
CA HIS A 125 -14.03 8.99 2.99
C HIS A 125 -14.69 8.90 4.37
N SER A 126 -14.30 7.91 5.14
CA SER A 126 -14.81 7.72 6.49
C SER A 126 -13.68 7.47 7.49
N TRP A 127 -14.03 7.57 8.78
CA TRP A 127 -13.10 7.41 9.92
C TRP A 127 -12.84 5.95 10.29
N HIS A 128 -13.42 5.00 9.59
CA HIS A 128 -13.25 3.57 9.89
C HIS A 128 -11.80 3.15 9.69
N PRO A 129 -11.27 2.29 10.57
CA PRO A 129 -9.98 1.65 10.33
C PRO A 129 -10.00 0.88 9.03
N VAL A 130 -8.85 0.85 8.35
CA VAL A 130 -8.66 0.02 7.17
C VAL A 130 -8.14 -1.35 7.55
N PRO A 131 -8.50 -2.42 6.80
CA PRO A 131 -7.93 -3.74 7.02
C PRO A 131 -6.44 -3.75 6.67
N VAL A 132 -5.66 -4.52 7.43
CA VAL A 132 -4.24 -4.76 7.18
C VAL A 132 -3.98 -6.26 7.15
N LEU A 133 -3.37 -6.73 6.06
CA LEU A 133 -2.78 -8.05 5.95
C LEU A 133 -1.27 -7.89 5.95
N LEU A 134 -0.58 -8.63 6.79
CA LEU A 134 0.87 -8.76 6.78
C LEU A 134 1.23 -10.24 6.79
N ALA A 135 1.93 -10.68 5.76
CA ALA A 135 2.37 -12.07 5.61
C ALA A 135 3.89 -12.11 5.51
N ALA A 136 4.52 -12.95 6.34
CA ALA A 136 5.95 -13.22 6.35
C ALA A 136 6.19 -14.61 6.97
N THR A 137 7.34 -15.22 6.70
CA THR A 137 7.71 -16.50 7.31
C THR A 137 7.87 -16.44 8.83
N THR A 138 8.13 -15.24 9.35
CA THR A 138 8.29 -14.95 10.79
C THR A 138 6.98 -14.56 11.48
N CYS A 139 5.88 -14.43 10.76
CA CYS A 139 4.58 -14.15 11.36
C CYS A 139 4.03 -15.35 12.12
N MET A 140 3.43 -15.10 13.28
CA MET A 140 2.51 -16.04 13.89
C MET A 140 1.15 -15.90 13.22
N PRO A 141 0.64 -16.90 12.49
CA PRO A 141 -0.63 -16.79 11.81
C PRO A 141 -1.77 -16.71 12.82
N ASP A 142 -2.73 -15.84 12.56
CA ASP A 142 -3.96 -15.76 13.31
C ASP A 142 -5.04 -16.72 12.75
N THR A 143 -6.26 -16.58 13.22
CA THR A 143 -7.38 -17.44 12.81
C THR A 143 -8.20 -16.89 11.63
N ALA A 144 -7.83 -15.73 11.09
CA ALA A 144 -8.52 -15.12 9.97
C ALA A 144 -8.53 -16.03 8.74
N LYS A 145 -9.65 -16.13 8.04
CA LYS A 145 -9.83 -16.99 6.87
C LYS A 145 -9.95 -16.21 5.57
N SER A 146 -10.15 -14.90 5.66
CA SER A 146 -10.27 -14.01 4.52
C SER A 146 -9.80 -12.61 4.89
N PHE A 147 -9.40 -11.84 3.87
CA PHE A 147 -9.02 -10.44 4.05
C PHE A 147 -10.25 -9.54 3.93
N GLY A 148 -10.78 -9.11 5.05
CA GLY A 148 -11.93 -8.20 5.12
C GLY A 148 -12.07 -7.62 6.52
N GLU A 149 -12.82 -6.53 6.64
CA GLU A 149 -12.91 -5.74 7.88
C GLU A 149 -13.34 -6.57 9.09
N ARG A 150 -14.30 -7.49 8.92
CA ARG A 150 -14.83 -8.31 10.03
C ARG A 150 -13.81 -9.32 10.54
N GLU A 151 -13.04 -9.93 9.65
CA GLU A 151 -11.99 -10.87 10.02
C GLU A 151 -10.79 -10.13 10.62
N CYS A 152 -10.40 -8.99 10.05
CA CYS A 152 -9.30 -8.17 10.56
C CYS A 152 -9.55 -7.63 11.97
N LEU A 153 -10.81 -7.44 12.39
CA LEU A 153 -11.16 -7.08 13.78
C LEU A 153 -10.69 -8.12 14.82
N ARG A 154 -10.43 -9.36 14.39
CA ARG A 154 -9.96 -10.47 15.22
C ARG A 154 -8.51 -10.84 14.91
N GLY A 155 -7.87 -10.10 14.04
CA GLY A 155 -6.50 -10.35 13.60
C GLY A 155 -5.46 -10.14 14.70
N GLY A 156 -4.34 -10.86 14.61
CA GLY A 156 -3.27 -10.83 15.61
C GLY A 156 -2.56 -9.48 15.74
N ILE A 157 -2.58 -8.64 14.70
CA ILE A 157 -1.99 -7.28 14.74
C ILE A 157 -2.81 -6.34 15.64
N GLY A 158 -4.14 -6.55 15.72
CA GLY A 158 -5.04 -5.63 16.40
C GLY A 158 -5.14 -4.29 15.65
N GLN A 159 -5.60 -3.25 16.34
CA GLN A 159 -5.70 -1.90 15.78
C GLN A 159 -4.43 -1.11 16.10
N ILE A 160 -3.70 -0.69 15.07
CA ILE A 160 -2.46 0.07 15.18
C ILE A 160 -2.51 1.35 14.33
N GLU A 161 -1.64 2.30 14.61
CA GLU A 161 -1.44 3.45 13.75
C GLU A 161 -0.65 3.03 12.49
N SER A 162 -1.03 3.56 11.33
CA SER A 162 -0.42 3.20 10.02
C SER A 162 1.10 3.42 9.96
N ARG A 163 1.64 4.35 10.76
CA ARG A 163 3.10 4.59 10.86
C ARG A 163 3.90 3.38 11.36
N TYR A 164 3.25 2.40 11.98
CA TYR A 164 3.91 1.19 12.48
C TYR A 164 3.94 0.04 11.46
N ILE A 165 3.22 0.16 10.34
CA ILE A 165 3.16 -0.90 9.32
C ILE A 165 4.55 -1.13 8.71
N LEU A 166 5.24 -0.07 8.28
CA LEU A 166 6.57 -0.20 7.68
C LEU A 166 7.63 -0.71 8.67
N PRO A 167 7.74 -0.18 9.91
CA PRO A 167 8.63 -0.76 10.92
C PRO A 167 8.35 -2.25 11.19
N LEU A 168 7.09 -2.68 11.27
CA LEU A 168 6.73 -4.09 11.42
C LEU A 168 7.20 -4.91 10.21
N ALA A 169 6.95 -4.43 8.99
CA ALA A 169 7.41 -5.11 7.79
C ALA A 169 8.94 -5.26 7.76
N LEU A 170 9.69 -4.21 8.12
CA LEU A 170 11.15 -4.24 8.21
C LEU A 170 11.64 -5.22 9.28
N ALA A 171 10.96 -5.29 10.43
CA ALA A 171 11.28 -6.26 11.48
C ALA A 171 11.11 -7.70 10.98
N HIS A 172 10.00 -8.01 10.31
CA HIS A 172 9.74 -9.32 9.73
C HIS A 172 10.68 -9.67 8.56
N ALA A 173 11.16 -8.67 7.84
CA ALA A 173 12.19 -8.83 6.80
C ALA A 173 13.62 -8.96 7.35
N GLY A 174 13.81 -8.92 8.69
CA GLY A 174 15.14 -8.96 9.31
C GLY A 174 15.99 -7.72 9.02
N ARG A 175 15.37 -6.58 8.70
CA ARG A 175 16.03 -5.30 8.37
C ARG A 175 15.90 -4.24 9.48
N LEU A 176 15.48 -4.66 10.67
CA LEU A 176 15.37 -3.82 11.84
C LEU A 176 16.18 -4.43 12.98
N ASP A 177 17.32 -3.84 13.32
CA ASP A 177 18.25 -4.38 14.33
C ASP A 177 17.61 -4.36 15.73
N LYS A 178 16.86 -3.32 16.04
CA LYS A 178 16.15 -3.18 17.31
C LYS A 178 14.93 -2.27 17.17
N PHE A 179 13.80 -2.73 17.68
CA PHE A 179 12.60 -1.93 17.83
C PHE A 179 12.20 -1.88 19.31
N GLY A 180 12.20 -0.69 19.85
CA GLY A 180 12.00 -0.47 21.28
C GLY A 180 13.30 -0.48 22.10
N ALA A 181 13.16 -0.24 23.38
CA ALA A 181 14.28 -0.20 24.33
C ALA A 181 14.67 -1.58 24.81
#